data_aed1204e4f75aa67916d4a972367c0c3
#
_entry.id   aed1204e4f75aa67916d4a972367c0c3
#
_cell.length_a   1.000
_cell.length_b   1.000
_cell.length_c   1.000
_cell.angle_alpha   90.00
_cell.angle_beta   90.00
_cell.angle_gamma   90.00
#
_symmetry.space_group_name_H-M   'P 1'
#
loop_
_entity.id
_entity.type
_entity.pdbx_description
1 polymer ?
#
loop_
_entity_poly.entity_id
_entity_poly.type
_entity_poly.pdbx_seq_one_letter_code
_entity_poly.pdbx_strand_id
1 'polypeptide(L)'
;MDRHFTSTVFVVDLPKKAILLHWHEKVCAWLPPGGHIEIDEDPVQAAKREVLEETGLKINIIEHKKPKNMKEIRQIEPPYTILLEKIKDPKTGLHEHIDMIYFGLNIDDRNIPNNWQWVTKEQLDKSLPLKRTDGLKFSPPYDVKVLGIEAINYVLKNHKKIT
;
A
#
# COMPACT_ATOMS: atom_id res chain seq x y z
N MET A 1 -6.42 -20.63 14.14
CA MET A 1 -6.35 -19.90 12.85
C MET A 1 -4.99 -19.24 12.79
N ASP A 2 -4.21 -19.52 11.76
CA ASP A 2 -2.87 -18.96 11.62
C ASP A 2 -2.96 -17.48 11.32
N ARG A 3 -2.02 -16.70 11.87
CA ARG A 3 -1.92 -15.25 11.68
C ARG A 3 -0.55 -14.90 11.14
N HIS A 4 -0.54 -14.11 10.07
CA HIS A 4 0.67 -13.60 9.46
C HIS A 4 0.72 -12.09 9.58
N PHE A 5 1.91 -11.55 9.78
CA PHE A 5 2.13 -10.11 9.71
C PHE A 5 2.45 -9.71 8.27
N THR A 6 1.74 -8.70 7.77
CA THR A 6 1.93 -8.15 6.44
C THR A 6 2.15 -6.64 6.52
N SER A 7 2.69 -6.09 5.46
CA SER A 7 2.91 -4.65 5.32
C SER A 7 2.48 -4.21 3.94
N THR A 8 1.51 -3.30 3.89
CA THR A 8 0.90 -2.80 2.67
C THR A 8 1.12 -1.29 2.54
N VAL A 9 1.41 -0.81 1.33
CA VAL A 9 1.69 0.60 1.07
C VAL A 9 0.72 1.19 0.07
N PHE A 10 0.00 2.22 0.46
CA PHE A 10 -0.69 3.11 -0.48
C PHE A 10 0.33 4.08 -1.06
N VAL A 11 0.91 3.72 -2.20
CA VAL A 11 1.92 4.54 -2.90
C VAL A 11 1.22 5.67 -3.63
N VAL A 12 1.55 6.91 -3.27
CA VAL A 12 0.96 8.13 -3.85
C VAL A 12 1.92 8.78 -4.84
N ASP A 13 1.43 9.07 -6.03
CA ASP A 13 2.06 9.94 -7.01
C ASP A 13 1.44 11.34 -6.89
N LEU A 14 2.23 12.33 -6.47
CA LEU A 14 1.73 13.68 -6.20
C LEU A 14 1.22 14.40 -7.45
N PRO A 15 1.98 14.44 -8.57
CA PRO A 15 1.52 15.07 -9.79
C PRO A 15 0.20 14.52 -10.31
N LYS A 16 0.04 13.20 -10.23
CA LYS A 16 -1.19 12.53 -10.69
C LYS A 16 -2.33 12.58 -9.67
N LYS A 17 -2.04 12.88 -8.40
CA LYS A 17 -2.98 12.74 -7.27
C LYS A 17 -3.64 11.38 -7.28
N ALA A 18 -2.82 10.35 -7.37
CA ALA A 18 -3.22 8.97 -7.61
C ALA A 18 -2.50 8.01 -6.68
N ILE A 19 -3.10 6.86 -6.44
CA ILE A 19 -2.48 5.70 -5.79
C ILE A 19 -2.19 4.61 -6.81
N LEU A 20 -1.25 3.73 -6.48
CA LEU A 20 -0.88 2.60 -7.32
C LEU A 20 -1.65 1.34 -6.91
N LEU A 21 -2.36 0.74 -7.85
CA LEU A 21 -3.12 -0.51 -7.65
C LEU A 21 -2.83 -1.52 -8.75
N HIS A 22 -2.94 -2.80 -8.42
CA HIS A 22 -2.97 -3.90 -9.37
C HIS A 22 -4.14 -4.84 -9.11
N TRP A 23 -4.54 -5.61 -10.12
CA TRP A 23 -5.50 -6.68 -9.92
C TRP A 23 -4.82 -7.89 -9.31
N HIS A 24 -5.24 -8.29 -8.12
CA HIS A 24 -4.70 -9.47 -7.42
C HIS A 24 -5.57 -10.70 -7.72
N GLU A 25 -5.05 -11.62 -8.54
CA GLU A 25 -5.83 -12.74 -9.08
C GLU A 25 -6.41 -13.68 -8.00
N LYS A 26 -5.65 -13.96 -6.93
CA LYS A 26 -6.11 -14.88 -5.87
C LYS A 26 -7.26 -14.32 -5.04
N VAL A 27 -7.23 -13.02 -4.77
CA VAL A 27 -8.26 -12.33 -3.97
C VAL A 27 -9.35 -11.73 -4.84
N CYS A 28 -9.14 -11.70 -6.16
CA CYS A 28 -10.04 -11.11 -7.15
C CYS A 28 -10.41 -9.65 -6.80
N ALA A 29 -9.41 -8.84 -6.49
CA ALA A 29 -9.60 -7.45 -6.09
C ALA A 29 -8.43 -6.55 -6.54
N TRP A 30 -8.71 -5.24 -6.66
CA TRP A 30 -7.68 -4.23 -6.84
C TRP A 30 -7.01 -3.92 -5.51
N LEU A 31 -5.72 -4.17 -5.40
CA LEU A 31 -4.95 -4.00 -4.17
C LEU A 31 -3.71 -3.11 -4.40
N PRO A 32 -3.27 -2.37 -3.37
CA PRO A 32 -1.96 -1.73 -3.36
C PRO A 32 -0.84 -2.76 -3.22
N PRO A 33 0.44 -2.38 -3.44
CA PRO A 33 1.58 -3.27 -3.23
C PRO A 33 1.76 -3.60 -1.75
N GLY A 34 2.18 -4.84 -1.48
CA GLY A 34 2.43 -5.32 -0.12
C GLY A 34 2.57 -6.83 -0.04
N GLY A 35 3.03 -7.30 1.11
CA GLY A 35 3.24 -8.71 1.36
C GLY A 35 3.67 -9.02 2.78
N HIS A 36 4.15 -10.25 2.99
CA HIS A 36 4.56 -10.72 4.32
C HIS A 36 5.82 -10.02 4.81
N ILE A 37 5.86 -9.77 6.12
CA ILE A 37 7.07 -9.30 6.81
C ILE A 37 7.94 -10.53 7.05
N GLU A 38 9.17 -10.51 6.53
CA GLU A 38 10.13 -11.60 6.72
C GLU A 38 10.74 -11.54 8.12
N ILE A 39 11.38 -12.66 8.53
CA ILE A 39 11.84 -12.85 9.93
C ILE A 39 12.90 -11.83 10.35
N ASP A 40 13.68 -11.31 9.41
CA ASP A 40 14.76 -10.35 9.62
C ASP A 40 14.42 -8.91 9.23
N GLU A 41 13.14 -8.65 8.95
CA GLU A 41 12.64 -7.34 8.55
C GLU A 41 11.82 -6.64 9.63
N ASP A 42 11.92 -5.31 9.67
CA ASP A 42 10.88 -4.50 10.29
C ASP A 42 9.76 -4.17 9.27
N PRO A 43 8.57 -3.75 9.73
CA PRO A 43 7.45 -3.49 8.82
C PRO A 43 7.73 -2.43 7.74
N VAL A 44 8.57 -1.44 8.02
CA VAL A 44 8.95 -0.39 7.04
C VAL A 44 9.90 -0.95 5.99
N GLN A 45 10.80 -1.85 6.39
CA GLN A 45 11.71 -2.55 5.46
C GLN A 45 10.89 -3.43 4.51
N ALA A 46 9.97 -4.25 5.04
CA ALA A 46 9.07 -5.06 4.25
C ALA A 46 8.24 -4.21 3.26
N ALA A 47 7.65 -3.11 3.73
CA ALA A 47 6.89 -2.17 2.91
C ALA A 47 7.69 -1.66 1.70
N LYS A 48 8.93 -1.23 1.91
CA LYS A 48 9.80 -0.72 0.83
C LYS A 48 10.26 -1.82 -0.11
N ARG A 49 10.59 -3.01 0.42
CA ARG A 49 10.99 -4.17 -0.38
C ARG A 49 9.87 -4.61 -1.31
N GLU A 50 8.66 -4.80 -0.79
CA GLU A 50 7.51 -5.24 -1.58
C GLU A 50 7.19 -4.25 -2.72
N VAL A 51 7.18 -2.95 -2.43
CA VAL A 51 6.98 -1.95 -3.49
C VAL A 51 8.06 -2.06 -4.56
N LEU A 52 9.34 -2.18 -4.16
CA LEU A 52 10.44 -2.28 -5.11
C LEU A 52 10.37 -3.56 -5.96
N GLU A 53 10.09 -4.71 -5.35
CA GLU A 53 10.00 -6.00 -6.01
C GLU A 53 8.83 -6.08 -6.98
N GLU A 54 7.66 -5.61 -6.57
CA GLU A 54 6.45 -5.70 -7.38
C GLU A 54 6.35 -4.64 -8.48
N THR A 55 6.91 -3.46 -8.26
CA THR A 55 6.69 -2.30 -9.14
C THR A 55 7.96 -1.70 -9.72
N GLY A 56 9.11 -2.01 -9.16
CA GLY A 56 10.39 -1.36 -9.49
C GLY A 56 10.55 0.05 -8.92
N LEU A 57 9.55 0.61 -8.27
CA LEU A 57 9.57 1.98 -7.75
C LEU A 57 10.28 2.09 -6.40
N LYS A 58 10.89 3.24 -6.18
CA LYS A 58 11.39 3.67 -4.86
C LYS A 58 10.41 4.65 -4.23
N ILE A 59 10.22 4.50 -2.93
CA ILE A 59 9.29 5.32 -2.16
C ILE A 59 9.92 5.85 -0.88
N ASN A 60 9.39 6.97 -0.39
CA ASN A 60 9.57 7.41 0.99
C ASN A 60 8.29 7.13 1.78
N ILE A 61 8.41 6.45 2.92
CA ILE A 61 7.30 6.29 3.86
C ILE A 61 7.03 7.64 4.53
N ILE A 62 5.76 8.01 4.61
CA ILE A 62 5.33 9.25 5.24
C ILE A 62 5.24 9.08 6.74
N GLU A 63 5.98 9.90 7.48
CA GLU A 63 5.95 9.92 8.93
C GLU A 63 4.64 10.53 9.45
N HIS A 64 3.97 9.83 10.35
CA HIS A 64 2.75 10.31 11.02
C HIS A 64 3.08 11.00 12.34
N LYS A 65 4.17 10.61 12.99
CA LYS A 65 4.62 11.16 14.26
C LYS A 65 6.11 11.46 14.21
N LYS A 66 6.51 12.56 14.85
CA LYS A 66 7.94 12.82 15.02
C LYS A 66 8.56 11.71 15.87
N PRO A 67 9.69 11.12 15.44
CA PRO A 67 10.38 10.12 16.23
C PRO A 67 10.84 10.70 17.57
N LYS A 68 10.75 9.92 18.62
CA LYS A 68 11.27 10.26 19.94
C LYS A 68 12.70 9.78 20.06
N ASN A 69 13.53 10.55 20.74
CA ASN A 69 14.86 10.07 21.08
C ASN A 69 14.77 9.02 22.20
N MET A 70 14.95 7.75 21.86
CA MET A 70 14.94 6.60 22.75
C MET A 70 16.35 6.13 23.14
N LYS A 71 17.37 6.99 22.95
CA LYS A 71 18.80 6.69 23.16
C LYS A 71 19.25 5.52 22.28
N GLU A 72 19.46 4.35 22.87
CA GLU A 72 19.96 3.15 22.18
C GLU A 72 18.88 2.35 21.41
N ILE A 73 17.61 2.69 21.61
CA ILE A 73 16.48 2.01 20.97
C ILE A 73 16.03 2.81 19.74
N ARG A 74 16.07 2.17 18.57
CA ARG A 74 15.55 2.76 17.34
C ARG A 74 14.01 2.68 17.33
N GLN A 75 13.36 3.82 17.19
CA GLN A 75 11.93 3.87 16.91
C GLN A 75 11.69 3.58 15.41
N ILE A 76 10.81 2.63 15.10
CA ILE A 76 10.33 2.34 13.75
C ILE A 76 9.09 3.22 13.53
N GLU A 77 8.92 3.74 12.30
CA GLU A 77 7.69 4.47 11.96
C GLU A 77 6.47 3.59 12.16
N PRO A 78 5.49 4.01 12.97
CA PRO A 78 4.27 3.23 13.15
C PRO A 78 3.45 3.24 11.85
N PRO A 79 2.66 2.18 11.59
CA PRO A 79 1.73 2.19 10.48
C PRO A 79 0.64 3.26 10.68
N TYR A 80 0.06 3.75 9.58
CA TYR A 80 -1.10 4.64 9.62
C TYR A 80 -2.27 3.99 10.36
N THR A 81 -2.53 2.73 10.05
CA THR A 81 -3.50 1.88 10.74
C THR A 81 -3.09 0.41 10.64
N ILE A 82 -3.73 -0.44 11.42
CA ILE A 82 -3.55 -1.89 11.37
C ILE A 82 -4.90 -2.52 11.09
N LEU A 83 -4.96 -3.39 10.09
CA LEU A 83 -6.16 -4.13 9.71
C LEU A 83 -6.04 -5.60 10.10
N LEU A 84 -7.15 -6.23 10.44
CA LEU A 84 -7.25 -7.67 10.58
C LEU A 84 -8.09 -8.21 9.40
N GLU A 85 -7.44 -8.92 8.50
CA GLU A 85 -8.02 -9.40 7.26
C GLU A 85 -8.15 -10.91 7.27
N LYS A 86 -9.32 -11.43 6.88
CA LYS A 86 -9.52 -12.86 6.66
C LYS A 86 -9.20 -13.20 5.21
N ILE A 87 -8.18 -14.02 5.04
CA ILE A 87 -7.70 -14.46 3.72
C ILE A 87 -8.15 -15.90 3.49
N LYS A 88 -8.77 -16.14 2.34
CA LYS A 88 -9.09 -17.49 1.85
C LYS A 88 -8.18 -17.81 0.68
N ASP A 89 -7.08 -18.47 0.96
CA ASP A 89 -6.12 -18.89 -0.06
C ASP A 89 -6.39 -20.36 -0.43
N PRO A 90 -6.45 -20.71 -1.73
CA PRO A 90 -6.70 -22.07 -2.18
C PRO A 90 -5.65 -23.10 -1.74
N LYS A 91 -4.42 -22.67 -1.46
CA LYS A 91 -3.29 -23.53 -1.09
C LYS A 91 -3.12 -23.66 0.43
N THR A 92 -3.24 -22.54 1.15
CA THR A 92 -2.96 -22.47 2.61
C THR A 92 -4.24 -22.48 3.46
N GLY A 93 -5.40 -22.38 2.82
CA GLY A 93 -6.69 -22.36 3.53
C GLY A 93 -7.05 -20.99 4.11
N LEU A 94 -7.91 -21.01 5.13
CA LEU A 94 -8.37 -19.82 5.82
C LEU A 94 -7.35 -19.42 6.89
N HIS A 95 -6.83 -18.22 6.78
CA HIS A 95 -5.91 -17.60 7.76
C HIS A 95 -6.20 -16.11 7.91
N GLU A 96 -5.53 -15.44 8.83
CA GLU A 96 -5.69 -14.00 9.06
C GLU A 96 -4.37 -13.27 8.80
N HIS A 97 -4.47 -12.09 8.17
CA HIS A 97 -3.37 -11.13 8.11
C HIS A 97 -3.59 -10.03 9.16
N ILE A 98 -2.53 -9.71 9.90
CA ILE A 98 -2.41 -8.48 10.66
C ILE A 98 -1.62 -7.54 9.75
N ASP A 99 -2.33 -6.72 9.00
CA ASP A 99 -1.76 -5.89 7.95
C ASP A 99 -1.43 -4.48 8.45
N MET A 100 -0.16 -4.12 8.35
CA MET A 100 0.36 -2.81 8.74
C MET A 100 0.32 -1.88 7.53
N ILE A 101 -0.61 -0.93 7.54
CA ILE A 101 -0.85 -0.02 6.42
C ILE A 101 0.05 1.21 6.52
N TYR A 102 0.80 1.46 5.46
CA TYR A 102 1.65 2.63 5.31
C TYR A 102 1.19 3.51 4.14
N PHE A 103 1.48 4.81 4.25
CA PHE A 103 1.39 5.74 3.14
C PHE A 103 2.79 6.05 2.64
N GLY A 104 3.00 5.92 1.34
CA GLY A 104 4.28 6.13 0.69
C GLY A 104 4.20 7.21 -0.40
N LEU A 105 5.23 8.03 -0.49
CA LEU A 105 5.40 8.97 -1.59
C LEU A 105 6.26 8.31 -2.67
N ASN A 106 5.76 8.26 -3.90
CA ASN A 106 6.57 7.91 -5.06
C ASN A 106 7.66 8.97 -5.30
N ILE A 107 8.92 8.54 -5.31
CA ILE A 107 10.08 9.38 -5.59
C ILE A 107 10.81 8.95 -6.87
N ASP A 108 10.17 8.14 -7.69
CA ASP A 108 10.73 7.53 -8.89
C ASP A 108 9.91 7.94 -10.12
N ASP A 109 10.56 8.14 -11.25
CA ASP A 109 9.94 8.50 -12.52
C ASP A 109 9.86 7.34 -13.52
N ARG A 110 10.27 6.13 -13.08
CA ARG A 110 10.23 4.93 -13.90
C ARG A 110 8.81 4.53 -14.27
N ASN A 111 8.69 3.87 -15.40
CA ASN A 111 7.43 3.27 -15.81
C ASN A 111 7.06 2.11 -14.89
N ILE A 112 5.80 2.03 -14.52
CA ILE A 112 5.23 0.91 -13.78
C ILE A 112 4.99 -0.29 -14.71
N PRO A 113 5.00 -1.54 -14.20
CA PRO A 113 4.61 -2.72 -14.98
C PRO A 113 3.18 -2.62 -15.52
N ASN A 114 2.90 -3.28 -16.65
CA ASN A 114 1.61 -3.16 -17.36
C ASN A 114 0.38 -3.64 -16.57
N ASN A 115 0.57 -4.45 -15.56
CA ASN A 115 -0.51 -4.93 -14.67
C ASN A 115 -0.82 -3.98 -13.50
N TRP A 116 -0.09 -2.86 -13.39
CA TRP A 116 -0.30 -1.81 -12.39
C TRP A 116 -0.96 -0.58 -13.01
N GLN A 117 -1.75 0.14 -12.23
CA GLN A 117 -2.44 1.36 -12.65
C GLN A 117 -2.33 2.44 -11.60
N TRP A 118 -2.10 3.67 -12.05
CA TRP A 118 -2.31 4.87 -11.24
C TRP A 118 -3.80 5.20 -11.22
N VAL A 119 -4.39 5.14 -10.04
CA VAL A 119 -5.82 5.37 -9.83
C VAL A 119 -6.00 6.71 -9.11
N THR A 120 -6.63 7.65 -9.80
CA THR A 120 -6.80 9.01 -9.30
C THR A 120 -7.80 9.09 -8.15
N LYS A 121 -7.65 10.15 -7.33
CA LYS A 121 -8.62 10.43 -6.27
C LYS A 121 -10.04 10.53 -6.82
N GLU A 122 -10.24 11.15 -7.98
CA GLU A 122 -11.55 11.27 -8.62
C GLU A 122 -12.16 9.91 -8.97
N GLN A 123 -11.34 8.98 -9.51
CA GLN A 123 -11.79 7.62 -9.79
C GLN A 123 -12.22 6.87 -8.52
N LEU A 124 -11.48 7.04 -7.43
CA LEU A 124 -11.81 6.47 -6.13
C LEU A 124 -13.08 7.08 -5.54
N ASP A 125 -13.20 8.41 -5.52
CA ASP A 125 -14.39 9.12 -5.00
C ASP A 125 -15.66 8.65 -5.68
N LYS A 126 -15.62 8.53 -7.01
CA LYS A 126 -16.75 8.08 -7.83
C LYS A 126 -16.92 6.55 -7.89
N SER A 127 -16.07 5.79 -7.23
CA SER A 127 -16.03 4.31 -7.28
C SER A 127 -16.04 3.77 -8.72
N LEU A 128 -15.28 4.40 -9.61
CA LEU A 128 -15.25 4.01 -11.02
C LEU A 128 -14.63 2.62 -11.18
N PRO A 129 -15.20 1.76 -12.02
CA PRO A 129 -14.62 0.47 -12.32
C PRO A 129 -13.33 0.62 -13.13
N LEU A 130 -12.26 -0.03 -12.67
CA LEU A 130 -10.97 -0.06 -13.32
C LEU A 130 -10.90 -1.24 -14.28
N LYS A 131 -10.24 -1.03 -15.41
CA LYS A 131 -10.12 -2.04 -16.47
C LYS A 131 -8.91 -2.93 -16.23
N ARG A 132 -9.11 -4.23 -16.18
CA ARG A 132 -8.05 -5.25 -16.18
C ARG A 132 -7.43 -5.40 -17.57
N THR A 133 -6.31 -6.13 -17.65
CA THR A 133 -5.63 -6.46 -18.91
C THR A 133 -6.49 -7.29 -19.87
N ASP A 134 -7.40 -8.12 -19.36
CA ASP A 134 -8.37 -8.91 -20.13
C ASP A 134 -9.62 -8.13 -20.57
N GLY A 135 -9.71 -6.85 -20.21
CA GLY A 135 -10.82 -5.96 -20.57
C GLY A 135 -11.99 -5.93 -19.57
N LEU A 136 -12.05 -6.84 -18.61
CA LEU A 136 -13.06 -6.81 -17.55
C LEU A 136 -12.85 -5.62 -16.62
N LYS A 137 -13.93 -5.16 -16.00
CA LYS A 137 -13.93 -3.97 -15.16
C LYS A 137 -14.49 -4.25 -13.78
N PHE A 138 -13.77 -3.84 -12.75
CA PHE A 138 -14.17 -3.96 -11.34
C PHE A 138 -13.78 -2.70 -10.57
N SER A 139 -14.62 -2.28 -9.66
CA SER A 139 -14.29 -1.18 -8.75
C SER A 139 -13.35 -1.68 -7.64
N PRO A 140 -12.44 -0.82 -7.13
CA PRO A 140 -11.67 -1.15 -5.94
C PRO A 140 -12.57 -1.49 -4.74
N PRO A 141 -12.12 -2.37 -3.83
CA PRO A 141 -12.82 -2.62 -2.57
C PRO A 141 -13.01 -1.35 -1.74
N TYR A 142 -13.99 -1.37 -0.84
CA TYR A 142 -14.33 -0.18 -0.05
C TYR A 142 -13.20 0.32 0.84
N ASP A 143 -12.48 -0.58 1.50
CA ASP A 143 -11.30 -0.29 2.32
C ASP A 143 -10.17 0.33 1.50
N VAL A 144 -9.88 -0.21 0.31
CA VAL A 144 -8.89 0.34 -0.64
C VAL A 144 -9.30 1.73 -1.11
N LYS A 145 -10.59 1.95 -1.39
CA LYS A 145 -11.11 3.28 -1.72
C LYS A 145 -10.88 4.28 -0.59
N VAL A 146 -11.31 3.93 0.63
CA VAL A 146 -11.23 4.83 1.79
C VAL A 146 -9.77 5.16 2.10
N LEU A 147 -8.92 4.16 2.27
CA LEU A 147 -7.51 4.35 2.59
C LEU A 147 -6.74 5.03 1.45
N GLY A 148 -7.08 4.74 0.20
CA GLY A 148 -6.48 5.40 -0.96
C GLY A 148 -6.76 6.90 -1.00
N ILE A 149 -8.00 7.32 -0.72
CA ILE A 149 -8.38 8.74 -0.63
C ILE A 149 -7.66 9.41 0.54
N GLU A 150 -7.61 8.74 1.70
CA GLU A 150 -6.89 9.24 2.88
C GLU A 150 -5.40 9.40 2.60
N ALA A 151 -4.78 8.40 1.94
CA ALA A 151 -3.36 8.44 1.57
C ALA A 151 -3.05 9.65 0.68
N ILE A 152 -3.83 9.87 -0.38
CA ILE A 152 -3.65 11.01 -1.28
C ILE A 152 -3.76 12.33 -0.50
N ASN A 153 -4.82 12.49 0.28
CA ASN A 153 -5.04 13.71 1.06
C ASN A 153 -3.92 13.95 2.09
N TYR A 154 -3.49 12.90 2.77
CA TYR A 154 -2.44 12.96 3.78
C TYR A 154 -1.10 13.33 3.17
N VAL A 155 -0.70 12.69 2.07
CA VAL A 155 0.55 12.96 1.38
C VAL A 155 0.56 14.37 0.79
N LEU A 156 -0.53 14.81 0.15
CA LEU A 156 -0.68 16.17 -0.37
C LEU A 156 -0.47 17.24 0.73
N LYS A 157 -0.94 16.97 1.95
CA LYS A 157 -0.80 17.90 3.08
C LYS A 157 0.60 17.88 3.70
N ASN A 158 1.28 16.74 3.69
CA ASN A 158 2.48 16.51 4.50
C ASN A 158 3.77 16.31 3.70
N HIS A 159 3.74 16.22 2.36
CA HIS A 159 4.90 15.94 1.52
C HIS A 159 6.07 16.92 1.70
N LYS A 160 5.82 18.18 2.11
CA LYS A 160 6.86 19.19 2.37
C LYS A 160 7.67 18.93 3.65
N LYS A 161 7.26 17.93 4.46
CA LYS A 161 7.96 17.55 5.70
C LYS A 161 8.96 16.41 5.48
N ILE A 162 9.05 15.92 4.24
CA ILE A 162 9.93 14.83 3.82
C ILE A 162 11.15 15.46 3.16
N THR A 163 12.03 16.00 3.95
CA THR A 163 13.36 16.49 3.53
C THR A 163 14.40 15.90 4.46
#